data_dbac12ddd65872f0fc8de24ee1bd33ea
#
_entry.id   dbac12ddd65872f0fc8de24ee1bd33ea
#
_cell.length_a   1.000
_cell.length_b   1.000
_cell.length_c   1.000
_cell.angle_alpha   90.00
_cell.angle_beta   90.00
_cell.angle_gamma   90.00
#
_symmetry.space_group_name_H-M   'P 1'
#
loop_
_entity.id
_entity.type
_entity.pdbx_description
1 polymer ?
#
loop_
_entity_poly.entity_id
_entity_poly.type
_entity_poly.pdbx_seq_one_letter_code
_entity_poly.pdbx_strand_id
1 'polypeptide(L)'
;MSDEVTRASADALEMCMASFDGLIGGLDADGWSTQSLCPAWTVRGVAAHLGAIEAMLLGAEPGSMVDSLPFERAGEWMAEVADLSDGEFLERYRAVLTPRRAELAAMGPDELGRSTATPVGPGTYARFMAVRAFDYWVHEQDVRRPLGRPGHESGPGAEIALDEVHRSLPYIVGKKIGLPDGMSITFSVTGPIERSMHVAVDGRAGLVDALEAPDVTVSADSTTFILLACGRIDPEAEVAAGTISWSGDDEWGGHAARNLRFTM
;
A
#
# COMPACT_ATOMS: atom_id res chain seq x y z
N MET A 1 -0.75 7.96 -21.17
CA MET A 1 0.30 7.15 -20.48
C MET A 1 0.92 6.26 -21.54
N SER A 2 2.24 6.03 -21.49
CA SER A 2 2.87 5.06 -22.39
C SER A 2 2.46 3.63 -22.00
N ASP A 3 2.43 2.69 -22.96
CA ASP A 3 2.08 1.28 -22.74
C ASP A 3 2.97 0.64 -21.65
N GLU A 4 4.22 1.06 -21.57
CA GLU A 4 5.20 0.62 -20.55
C GLU A 4 4.75 1.00 -19.12
N VAL A 5 4.29 2.25 -18.90
CA VAL A 5 3.78 2.69 -17.60
C VAL A 5 2.49 1.97 -17.22
N THR A 6 1.65 1.66 -18.21
CA THR A 6 0.40 0.93 -18.00
C THR A 6 0.66 -0.50 -17.56
N ARG A 7 1.65 -1.18 -18.12
CA ARG A 7 2.01 -2.56 -17.80
C ARG A 7 2.71 -2.69 -16.44
N ALA A 8 3.56 -1.73 -16.07
CA ALA A 8 4.36 -1.77 -14.85
C ALA A 8 3.52 -2.01 -13.57
N SER A 9 2.29 -1.47 -13.50
CA SER A 9 1.41 -1.68 -12.35
C SER A 9 0.91 -3.12 -12.22
N ALA A 10 0.62 -3.78 -13.32
CA ALA A 10 0.19 -5.19 -13.33
C ALA A 10 1.37 -6.11 -12.99
N ASP A 11 2.56 -5.82 -13.52
CA ASP A 11 3.79 -6.58 -13.22
C ASP A 11 4.18 -6.44 -11.75
N ALA A 12 4.09 -5.24 -11.17
CA ALA A 12 4.35 -5.01 -9.76
C ALA A 12 3.35 -5.77 -8.87
N LEU A 13 2.07 -5.78 -9.22
CA LEU A 13 1.06 -6.56 -8.50
C LEU A 13 1.39 -8.07 -8.56
N GLU A 14 1.75 -8.58 -9.74
CA GLU A 14 2.12 -9.99 -9.89
C GLU A 14 3.33 -10.37 -9.01
N MET A 15 4.35 -9.50 -8.94
CA MET A 15 5.50 -9.67 -8.05
C MET A 15 5.10 -9.67 -6.57
N CYS A 16 4.20 -8.76 -6.15
CA CYS A 16 3.69 -8.73 -4.79
C CYS A 16 2.90 -10.00 -4.45
N MET A 17 2.05 -10.48 -5.35
CA MET A 17 1.33 -11.74 -5.20
C MET A 17 2.27 -12.92 -5.01
N ALA A 18 3.33 -13.01 -5.84
CA ALA A 18 4.32 -14.08 -5.75
C ALA A 18 5.12 -14.02 -4.44
N SER A 19 5.52 -12.82 -4.00
CA SER A 19 6.24 -12.62 -2.74
C SER A 19 5.38 -13.04 -1.55
N PHE A 20 4.11 -12.61 -1.52
CA PHE A 20 3.19 -12.95 -0.45
C PHE A 20 2.86 -14.45 -0.40
N ASP A 21 2.58 -15.10 -1.54
CA ASP A 21 2.38 -16.57 -1.60
C ASP A 21 3.61 -17.33 -1.09
N GLY A 22 4.82 -16.88 -1.46
CA GLY A 22 6.07 -17.45 -0.94
C GLY A 22 6.23 -17.28 0.58
N LEU A 23 5.79 -16.13 1.13
CA LEU A 23 5.84 -15.84 2.57
C LEU A 23 4.93 -16.76 3.36
N ILE A 24 3.66 -16.91 2.93
CA ILE A 24 2.65 -17.69 3.66
C ILE A 24 2.72 -19.18 3.39
N GLY A 25 3.34 -19.62 2.28
CA GLY A 25 3.38 -21.01 1.84
C GLY A 25 4.16 -21.95 2.76
N GLY A 26 4.96 -21.43 3.67
CA GLY A 26 5.77 -22.21 4.62
C GLY A 26 5.40 -21.95 6.09
N LEU A 27 4.19 -21.43 6.37
CA LEU A 27 3.75 -21.15 7.74
C LEU A 27 3.18 -22.42 8.39
N ASP A 28 3.50 -22.59 9.66
CA ASP A 28 2.84 -23.51 10.55
C ASP A 28 1.60 -22.86 11.23
N ALA A 29 0.91 -23.58 12.08
CA ALA A 29 -0.29 -23.10 12.76
C ALA A 29 -0.03 -21.84 13.62
N ASP A 30 1.12 -21.74 14.25
CA ASP A 30 1.50 -20.57 15.04
C ASP A 30 1.72 -19.34 14.14
N GLY A 31 2.37 -19.54 12.98
CA GLY A 31 2.53 -18.51 11.98
C GLY A 31 1.20 -17.98 11.43
N TRP A 32 0.25 -18.87 11.12
CA TRP A 32 -1.08 -18.48 10.65
C TRP A 32 -1.90 -17.73 11.70
N SER A 33 -1.79 -18.10 12.98
CA SER A 33 -2.49 -17.48 14.10
C SER A 33 -1.82 -16.22 14.63
N THR A 34 -0.60 -15.91 14.20
CA THR A 34 0.13 -14.71 14.63
C THR A 34 -0.68 -13.45 14.33
N GLN A 35 -0.78 -12.54 15.32
CA GLN A 35 -1.42 -11.24 15.15
C GLN A 35 -0.61 -10.40 14.15
N SER A 36 -1.24 -9.93 13.08
CA SER A 36 -0.62 -9.01 12.13
C SER A 36 -0.54 -7.58 12.67
N LEU A 37 0.06 -6.65 11.92
CA LEU A 37 -0.01 -5.22 12.27
C LEU A 37 -1.42 -4.63 12.08
N CYS A 38 -2.33 -5.32 11.38
CA CYS A 38 -3.74 -4.97 11.34
C CYS A 38 -4.43 -5.48 12.61
N PRO A 39 -4.93 -4.62 13.52
CA PRO A 39 -5.44 -5.06 14.83
C PRO A 39 -6.61 -6.05 14.75
N ALA A 40 -7.41 -5.99 13.69
CA ALA A 40 -8.57 -6.86 13.49
C ALA A 40 -8.23 -8.22 12.87
N TRP A 41 -6.98 -8.45 12.41
CA TRP A 41 -6.63 -9.61 11.59
C TRP A 41 -5.35 -10.31 12.07
N THR A 42 -5.42 -11.62 12.16
CA THR A 42 -4.22 -12.48 12.17
C THR A 42 -3.59 -12.52 10.77
N VAL A 43 -2.45 -13.18 10.65
CA VAL A 43 -1.82 -13.46 9.34
C VAL A 43 -2.81 -14.14 8.38
N ARG A 44 -3.60 -15.10 8.89
CA ARG A 44 -4.66 -15.75 8.10
C ARG A 44 -5.74 -14.75 7.65
N GLY A 45 -6.15 -13.83 8.51
CA GLY A 45 -7.12 -12.79 8.17
C GLY A 45 -6.61 -11.86 7.05
N VAL A 46 -5.33 -11.48 7.08
CA VAL A 46 -4.70 -10.71 6.01
C VAL A 46 -4.69 -11.49 4.69
N ALA A 47 -4.29 -12.75 4.71
CA ALA A 47 -4.30 -13.60 3.51
C ALA A 47 -5.71 -13.79 2.95
N ALA A 48 -6.71 -13.94 3.83
CA ALA A 48 -8.11 -14.03 3.43
C ALA A 48 -8.61 -12.74 2.77
N HIS A 49 -8.26 -11.57 3.32
CA HIS A 49 -8.57 -10.28 2.69
C HIS A 49 -7.99 -10.17 1.28
N LEU A 50 -6.70 -10.45 1.11
CA LEU A 50 -6.03 -10.37 -0.20
C LEU A 50 -6.66 -11.35 -1.20
N GLY A 51 -6.90 -12.59 -0.78
CA GLY A 51 -7.54 -13.62 -1.61
C GLY A 51 -8.96 -13.26 -2.02
N ALA A 52 -9.74 -12.65 -1.13
CA ALA A 52 -11.13 -12.23 -1.41
C ALA A 52 -11.20 -11.19 -2.54
N ILE A 53 -10.28 -10.23 -2.55
CA ILE A 53 -10.25 -9.22 -3.60
C ILE A 53 -9.83 -9.84 -4.94
N GLU A 54 -8.85 -10.76 -4.95
CA GLU A 54 -8.49 -11.45 -6.20
C GLU A 54 -9.61 -12.40 -6.68
N ALA A 55 -10.34 -13.05 -5.77
CA ALA A 55 -11.53 -13.83 -6.12
C ALA A 55 -12.65 -12.95 -6.72
N MET A 56 -12.82 -11.75 -6.20
CA MET A 56 -13.73 -10.74 -6.75
C MET A 56 -13.37 -10.36 -8.19
N LEU A 57 -12.06 -10.23 -8.48
CA LEU A 57 -11.54 -9.76 -9.77
C LEU A 57 -11.36 -10.89 -10.80
N LEU A 58 -11.22 -12.13 -10.36
CA LEU A 58 -11.01 -13.28 -11.25
C LEU A 58 -12.18 -13.42 -12.24
N GLY A 59 -11.87 -13.47 -13.53
CA GLY A 59 -12.83 -13.53 -14.62
C GLY A 59 -13.63 -12.24 -14.86
N ALA A 60 -13.34 -11.16 -14.14
CA ALA A 60 -14.00 -9.87 -14.38
C ALA A 60 -13.32 -9.15 -15.55
N GLU A 61 -14.11 -8.75 -16.54
CA GLU A 61 -13.58 -7.99 -17.67
C GLU A 61 -13.22 -6.54 -17.26
N PRO A 62 -11.99 -6.07 -17.58
CA PRO A 62 -11.67 -4.65 -17.42
C PRO A 62 -12.69 -3.78 -18.15
N GLY A 63 -13.26 -2.79 -17.45
CA GLY A 63 -14.32 -1.92 -17.97
C GLY A 63 -15.75 -2.39 -17.68
N SER A 64 -15.96 -3.60 -17.17
CA SER A 64 -17.29 -4.03 -16.69
C SER A 64 -17.67 -3.49 -15.31
N MET A 65 -16.69 -2.96 -14.55
CA MET A 65 -16.84 -2.46 -13.18
C MET A 65 -16.76 -0.91 -13.14
N VAL A 66 -17.42 -0.21 -14.06
CA VAL A 66 -17.29 1.26 -14.15
C VAL A 66 -18.02 1.98 -13.03
N ASP A 67 -19.17 1.47 -12.61
CA ASP A 67 -20.04 2.12 -11.63
C ASP A 67 -19.71 1.68 -10.18
N SER A 68 -19.37 0.41 -9.98
CA SER A 68 -19.05 -0.14 -8.66
C SER A 68 -18.23 -1.41 -8.74
N LEU A 69 -17.53 -1.72 -7.64
CA LEU A 69 -16.82 -2.99 -7.47
C LEU A 69 -17.78 -4.05 -6.90
N PRO A 70 -17.74 -5.32 -7.39
CA PRO A 70 -18.64 -6.38 -6.96
C PRO A 70 -18.21 -7.00 -5.62
N PHE A 71 -18.21 -6.24 -4.53
CA PHE A 71 -17.77 -6.67 -3.20
C PHE A 71 -18.54 -7.86 -2.63
N GLU A 72 -19.75 -8.15 -3.13
CA GLU A 72 -20.51 -9.35 -2.76
C GLU A 72 -19.71 -10.63 -3.02
N ARG A 73 -19.01 -10.72 -4.17
CA ARG A 73 -18.15 -11.87 -4.51
C ARG A 73 -16.98 -12.03 -3.54
N ALA A 74 -16.41 -10.94 -3.03
CA ALA A 74 -15.39 -11.00 -2.00
C ALA A 74 -15.97 -11.56 -0.69
N GLY A 75 -17.17 -11.11 -0.30
CA GLY A 75 -17.89 -11.63 0.88
C GLY A 75 -18.23 -13.11 0.78
N GLU A 76 -18.69 -13.58 -0.38
CA GLU A 76 -18.96 -15.00 -0.66
C GLU A 76 -17.70 -15.86 -0.49
N TRP A 77 -16.58 -15.43 -1.06
CA TRP A 77 -15.31 -16.13 -0.93
C TRP A 77 -14.81 -16.15 0.51
N MET A 78 -14.93 -15.03 1.25
CA MET A 78 -14.59 -14.98 2.69
C MET A 78 -15.39 -16.00 3.50
N ALA A 79 -16.69 -16.12 3.23
CA ALA A 79 -17.55 -17.10 3.89
C ALA A 79 -17.16 -18.55 3.54
N GLU A 80 -16.81 -18.81 2.28
CA GLU A 80 -16.35 -20.14 1.82
C GLU A 80 -15.09 -20.59 2.56
N VAL A 81 -14.14 -19.69 2.83
CA VAL A 81 -12.85 -20.06 3.42
C VAL A 81 -12.82 -19.97 4.95
N ALA A 82 -13.88 -19.49 5.59
CA ALA A 82 -13.89 -19.17 7.02
C ALA A 82 -13.52 -20.37 7.91
N ASP A 83 -14.09 -21.54 7.62
CA ASP A 83 -13.98 -22.75 8.44
C ASP A 83 -12.95 -23.75 7.90
N LEU A 84 -12.21 -23.43 6.83
CA LEU A 84 -11.18 -24.30 6.27
C LEU A 84 -9.98 -24.40 7.21
N SER A 85 -9.35 -25.57 7.27
CA SER A 85 -8.01 -25.70 7.86
C SER A 85 -6.98 -24.84 7.11
N ASP A 86 -5.83 -24.53 7.74
CA ASP A 86 -4.80 -23.69 7.12
C ASP A 86 -4.29 -24.26 5.78
N GLY A 87 -4.17 -25.59 5.69
CA GLY A 87 -3.78 -26.26 4.45
C GLY A 87 -4.83 -26.11 3.35
N GLU A 88 -6.09 -26.39 3.66
CA GLU A 88 -7.22 -26.23 2.71
C GLU A 88 -7.39 -24.78 2.28
N PHE A 89 -7.22 -23.84 3.23
CA PHE A 89 -7.22 -22.41 2.93
C PHE A 89 -6.13 -22.03 1.93
N LEU A 90 -4.89 -22.46 2.15
CA LEU A 90 -3.77 -22.16 1.26
C LEU A 90 -4.01 -22.74 -0.15
N GLU A 91 -4.54 -23.97 -0.24
CA GLU A 91 -4.94 -24.55 -1.52
C GLU A 91 -6.03 -23.71 -2.21
N ARG A 92 -7.04 -23.28 -1.46
CA ARG A 92 -8.14 -22.47 -1.99
C ARG A 92 -7.69 -21.07 -2.40
N TYR A 93 -6.79 -20.45 -1.62
CA TYR A 93 -6.13 -19.19 -1.95
C TYR A 93 -5.37 -19.30 -3.28
N ARG A 94 -4.53 -20.33 -3.44
CA ARG A 94 -3.75 -20.57 -4.66
C ARG A 94 -4.62 -20.92 -5.87
N ALA A 95 -5.76 -21.56 -5.66
CA ALA A 95 -6.73 -21.84 -6.72
C ALA A 95 -7.34 -20.56 -7.32
N VAL A 96 -7.39 -19.46 -6.56
CA VAL A 96 -7.75 -18.13 -7.08
C VAL A 96 -6.53 -17.41 -7.65
N LEU A 97 -5.42 -17.41 -6.92
CA LEU A 97 -4.24 -16.62 -7.26
C LEU A 97 -3.59 -17.05 -8.58
N THR A 98 -3.50 -18.37 -8.84
CA THR A 98 -2.85 -18.91 -10.04
C THR A 98 -3.53 -18.44 -11.33
N PRO A 99 -4.85 -18.65 -11.55
CA PRO A 99 -5.52 -18.14 -12.74
C PRO A 99 -5.55 -16.62 -12.80
N ARG A 100 -5.66 -15.92 -11.66
CA ARG A 100 -5.63 -14.46 -11.62
C ARG A 100 -4.31 -13.87 -12.11
N ARG A 101 -3.19 -14.45 -11.73
CA ARG A 101 -1.86 -14.09 -12.26
C ARG A 101 -1.75 -14.35 -13.76
N ALA A 102 -2.29 -15.47 -14.23
CA ALA A 102 -2.32 -15.75 -15.67
C ALA A 102 -3.17 -14.74 -16.46
N GLU A 103 -4.30 -14.29 -15.92
CA GLU A 103 -5.11 -13.21 -16.51
C GLU A 103 -4.31 -11.90 -16.60
N LEU A 104 -3.67 -11.49 -15.50
CA LEU A 104 -2.85 -10.27 -15.47
C LEU A 104 -1.70 -10.34 -16.49
N ALA A 105 -1.04 -11.48 -16.59
CA ALA A 105 0.05 -11.70 -17.54
C ALA A 105 -0.41 -11.61 -19.01
N ALA A 106 -1.66 -11.99 -19.30
CA ALA A 106 -2.23 -11.98 -20.63
C ALA A 106 -2.82 -10.61 -21.06
N MET A 107 -3.10 -9.71 -20.11
CA MET A 107 -3.72 -8.41 -20.41
C MET A 107 -2.80 -7.50 -21.23
N GLY A 108 -3.33 -6.94 -22.30
CA GLY A 108 -2.67 -5.94 -23.13
C GLY A 108 -2.89 -4.49 -22.65
N PRO A 109 -2.19 -3.53 -23.27
CA PRO A 109 -2.34 -2.10 -22.95
C PRO A 109 -3.79 -1.59 -23.07
N ASP A 110 -4.54 -2.08 -24.05
CA ASP A 110 -5.94 -1.69 -24.28
C ASP A 110 -6.85 -2.11 -23.11
N GLU A 111 -6.64 -3.31 -22.56
CA GLU A 111 -7.41 -3.81 -21.41
C GLU A 111 -7.04 -3.08 -20.13
N LEU A 112 -5.74 -2.89 -19.89
CA LEU A 112 -5.22 -2.15 -18.75
C LEU A 112 -5.60 -0.67 -18.79
N GLY A 113 -5.81 -0.10 -19.98
CA GLY A 113 -6.25 1.28 -20.19
C GLY A 113 -7.75 1.52 -19.99
N ARG A 114 -8.59 0.48 -19.91
CA ARG A 114 -10.04 0.61 -19.76
C ARG A 114 -10.43 1.29 -18.45
N SER A 115 -11.44 2.13 -18.52
CA SER A 115 -12.00 2.81 -17.33
C SER A 115 -12.66 1.80 -16.40
N THR A 116 -12.48 2.01 -15.10
CA THR A 116 -13.06 1.18 -14.03
C THR A 116 -13.27 1.99 -12.76
N ALA A 117 -14.14 1.55 -11.86
CA ALA A 117 -14.14 2.00 -10.49
C ALA A 117 -12.88 1.49 -9.78
N THR A 118 -12.34 2.29 -8.87
CA THR A 118 -11.25 1.88 -7.98
C THR A 118 -11.56 2.33 -6.55
N PRO A 119 -10.88 1.76 -5.53
CA PRO A 119 -11.07 2.22 -4.14
C PRO A 119 -10.75 3.71 -3.91
N VAL A 120 -10.02 4.33 -4.83
CA VAL A 120 -9.61 5.74 -4.77
C VAL A 120 -10.35 6.64 -5.77
N GLY A 121 -11.48 6.17 -6.31
CA GLY A 121 -12.29 6.86 -7.29
C GLY A 121 -12.17 6.28 -8.71
N PRO A 122 -12.84 6.87 -9.71
CA PRO A 122 -12.76 6.41 -11.08
C PRO A 122 -11.34 6.49 -11.65
N GLY A 123 -10.93 5.48 -12.40
CA GLY A 123 -9.60 5.42 -13.00
C GLY A 123 -9.50 4.40 -14.12
N THR A 124 -8.28 4.03 -14.50
CA THR A 124 -8.02 2.92 -15.42
C THR A 124 -7.84 1.61 -14.66
N TYR A 125 -7.95 0.49 -15.36
CA TYR A 125 -7.65 -0.81 -14.76
C TYR A 125 -6.20 -0.90 -14.28
N ALA A 126 -5.23 -0.33 -15.01
CA ALA A 126 -3.84 -0.20 -14.55
C ALA A 126 -3.73 0.60 -13.25
N ARG A 127 -4.51 1.69 -13.08
CA ARG A 127 -4.59 2.43 -11.82
C ARG A 127 -5.10 1.56 -10.67
N PHE A 128 -6.10 0.72 -10.95
CA PHE A 128 -6.59 -0.23 -9.96
C PHE A 128 -5.51 -1.25 -9.59
N MET A 129 -4.75 -1.77 -10.57
CA MET A 129 -3.63 -2.70 -10.28
C MET A 129 -2.53 -2.04 -9.43
N ALA A 130 -2.26 -0.75 -9.63
CA ALA A 130 -1.35 -0.01 -8.75
C ALA A 130 -1.87 0.07 -7.31
N VAL A 131 -3.16 0.36 -7.10
CA VAL A 131 -3.79 0.32 -5.77
C VAL A 131 -3.70 -1.08 -5.15
N ARG A 132 -3.90 -2.12 -5.96
CA ARG A 132 -3.77 -3.50 -5.48
C ARG A 132 -2.33 -3.87 -5.12
N ALA A 133 -1.33 -3.40 -5.91
CA ALA A 133 0.08 -3.62 -5.59
C ALA A 133 0.46 -2.93 -4.26
N PHE A 134 -0.02 -1.69 -4.04
CA PHE A 134 0.11 -1.00 -2.76
C PHE A 134 -0.50 -1.79 -1.61
N ASP A 135 -1.74 -2.25 -1.76
CA ASP A 135 -2.47 -3.00 -0.76
C ASP A 135 -1.74 -4.32 -0.41
N TYR A 136 -1.29 -5.08 -1.42
CA TYR A 136 -0.48 -6.29 -1.23
C TYR A 136 0.83 -6.00 -0.49
N TRP A 137 1.55 -4.96 -0.89
CA TRP A 137 2.83 -4.64 -0.29
C TRP A 137 2.68 -4.24 1.18
N VAL A 138 1.72 -3.38 1.51
CA VAL A 138 1.47 -2.96 2.90
C VAL A 138 1.06 -4.16 3.75
N HIS A 139 0.14 -4.99 3.27
CA HIS A 139 -0.30 -6.17 3.98
C HIS A 139 0.79 -7.26 4.07
N GLU A 140 1.68 -7.34 3.12
CA GLU A 140 2.86 -8.20 3.24
C GLU A 140 3.76 -7.73 4.40
N GLN A 141 3.97 -6.42 4.57
CA GLN A 141 4.70 -5.89 5.73
C GLN A 141 3.93 -6.10 7.03
N ASP A 142 2.58 -6.03 7.02
CA ASP A 142 1.73 -6.36 8.17
C ASP A 142 1.94 -7.80 8.68
N VAL A 143 2.37 -8.70 7.81
CA VAL A 143 2.66 -10.10 8.10
C VAL A 143 4.14 -10.33 8.40
N ARG A 144 5.05 -9.78 7.58
CA ARG A 144 6.50 -10.00 7.70
C ARG A 144 7.05 -9.56 9.05
N ARG A 145 6.65 -8.37 9.52
CA ARG A 145 7.19 -7.78 10.75
C ARG A 145 6.85 -8.60 11.99
N PRO A 146 5.59 -8.96 12.29
CA PRO A 146 5.27 -9.82 13.44
C PRO A 146 5.89 -11.21 13.35
N LEU A 147 6.09 -11.76 12.15
CA LEU A 147 6.76 -13.04 11.95
C LEU A 147 8.29 -12.96 12.07
N GLY A 148 8.88 -11.76 12.23
CA GLY A 148 10.34 -11.59 12.25
C GLY A 148 11.01 -11.98 10.92
N ARG A 149 10.32 -11.84 9.78
CA ARG A 149 10.79 -12.19 8.43
C ARG A 149 10.91 -10.94 7.54
N PRO A 150 11.80 -9.96 7.85
CA PRO A 150 11.94 -8.74 7.04
C PRO A 150 12.29 -9.07 5.59
N GLY A 151 11.94 -8.19 4.68
CA GLY A 151 12.22 -8.31 3.25
C GLY A 151 11.17 -7.66 2.37
N HIS A 152 11.42 -7.66 1.05
CA HIS A 152 10.60 -7.02 0.01
C HIS A 152 10.38 -5.51 0.26
N GLU A 153 11.42 -4.85 0.83
CA GLU A 153 11.38 -3.42 1.18
C GLU A 153 11.83 -2.51 0.01
N SER A 154 12.17 -3.09 -1.13
CA SER A 154 12.55 -2.40 -2.37
C SER A 154 11.91 -3.06 -3.58
N GLY A 155 12.11 -2.45 -4.77
CA GLY A 155 11.55 -2.93 -6.03
C GLY A 155 10.15 -2.40 -6.33
N PRO A 156 9.52 -2.85 -7.43
CA PRO A 156 8.31 -2.22 -8.00
C PRO A 156 7.15 -2.10 -7.03
N GLY A 157 6.92 -3.09 -6.15
CA GLY A 157 5.84 -3.05 -5.15
C GLY A 157 6.06 -1.94 -4.12
N ALA A 158 7.28 -1.83 -3.57
CA ALA A 158 7.65 -0.80 -2.60
C ALA A 158 7.63 0.61 -3.23
N GLU A 159 8.10 0.73 -4.50
CA GLU A 159 8.04 1.98 -5.26
C GLU A 159 6.59 2.46 -5.45
N ILE A 160 5.69 1.57 -5.85
CA ILE A 160 4.27 1.89 -5.97
C ILE A 160 3.67 2.26 -4.61
N ALA A 161 4.07 1.58 -3.53
CA ALA A 161 3.58 1.91 -2.20
C ALA A 161 4.03 3.33 -1.78
N LEU A 162 5.26 3.70 -2.06
CA LEU A 162 5.74 5.06 -1.82
C LEU A 162 5.04 6.09 -2.73
N ASP A 163 4.73 5.74 -3.99
CA ASP A 163 3.98 6.60 -4.91
C ASP A 163 2.57 6.90 -4.40
N GLU A 164 1.88 5.91 -3.82
CA GLU A 164 0.55 6.12 -3.22
C GLU A 164 0.61 7.08 -2.03
N VAL A 165 1.61 6.94 -1.17
CA VAL A 165 1.83 7.90 -0.07
C VAL A 165 2.15 9.28 -0.64
N HIS A 166 3.05 9.38 -1.63
CA HIS A 166 3.43 10.65 -2.27
C HIS A 166 2.20 11.40 -2.83
N ARG A 167 1.34 10.70 -3.57
CA ARG A 167 0.08 11.29 -4.09
C ARG A 167 -0.85 11.79 -2.98
N SER A 168 -0.77 11.18 -1.80
CA SER A 168 -1.60 11.51 -0.65
C SER A 168 -1.03 12.64 0.22
N LEU A 169 0.21 13.07 0.00
CA LEU A 169 0.87 14.11 0.81
C LEU A 169 0.09 15.43 0.89
N PRO A 170 -0.56 15.95 -0.17
CA PRO A 170 -1.38 17.14 -0.02
C PRO A 170 -2.52 16.99 1.00
N TYR A 171 -3.14 15.81 1.05
CA TYR A 171 -4.15 15.51 2.07
C TYR A 171 -3.52 15.35 3.45
N ILE A 172 -2.42 14.63 3.57
CA ILE A 172 -1.70 14.43 4.84
C ILE A 172 -1.29 15.80 5.40
N VAL A 173 -0.60 16.61 4.61
CA VAL A 173 -0.08 17.92 5.04
C VAL A 173 -1.21 18.89 5.35
N GLY A 174 -2.22 18.97 4.48
CA GLY A 174 -3.30 19.94 4.64
C GLY A 174 -4.38 19.55 5.65
N LYS A 175 -4.60 18.25 5.93
CA LYS A 175 -5.73 17.80 6.76
C LYS A 175 -5.31 17.05 8.03
N LYS A 176 -4.21 16.31 7.99
CA LYS A 176 -3.74 15.53 9.15
C LYS A 176 -2.71 16.34 9.96
N ILE A 177 -1.73 16.89 9.28
CA ILE A 177 -0.72 17.77 9.88
C ILE A 177 -1.31 19.17 10.10
N GLY A 178 -2.08 19.69 9.14
CA GLY A 178 -2.65 21.05 9.22
C GLY A 178 -1.61 22.14 9.12
N LEU A 179 -0.54 21.94 8.31
CA LEU A 179 0.55 22.89 8.14
C LEU A 179 -0.02 24.26 7.71
N PRO A 180 0.38 25.39 8.36
CA PRO A 180 -0.16 26.71 8.07
C PRO A 180 0.07 27.17 6.65
N ASP A 181 -0.77 28.12 6.21
CA ASP A 181 -0.58 28.84 4.96
C ASP A 181 0.76 29.58 4.92
N GLY A 182 1.44 29.51 3.79
CA GLY A 182 2.78 30.07 3.58
C GLY A 182 3.93 29.17 4.03
N MET A 183 3.65 28.04 4.71
CA MET A 183 4.69 27.07 5.11
C MET A 183 4.89 25.97 4.08
N SER A 184 6.06 25.35 4.17
CA SER A 184 6.48 24.28 3.28
C SER A 184 7.15 23.13 4.05
N ILE A 185 7.04 21.93 3.53
CA ILE A 185 7.63 20.73 4.13
C ILE A 185 8.25 19.83 3.07
N THR A 186 9.42 19.29 3.40
CA THR A 186 10.09 18.23 2.64
C THR A 186 10.06 16.93 3.44
N PHE A 187 9.68 15.85 2.79
CA PHE A 187 9.88 14.50 3.30
C PHE A 187 11.10 13.89 2.61
N SER A 188 12.16 13.69 3.39
CA SER A 188 13.42 13.10 2.94
C SER A 188 13.41 11.61 3.28
N VAL A 189 13.05 10.78 2.30
CA VAL A 189 12.99 9.34 2.45
C VAL A 189 14.33 8.73 2.08
N THR A 190 14.83 7.82 2.92
CA THR A 190 16.12 7.13 2.79
C THR A 190 15.95 5.61 2.84
N GLY A 191 17.06 4.86 2.86
CA GLY A 191 17.05 3.40 3.03
C GLY A 191 16.80 2.65 1.72
N PRO A 192 15.92 1.63 1.69
CA PRO A 192 15.71 0.79 0.50
C PRO A 192 15.25 1.56 -0.74
N ILE A 193 14.51 2.65 -0.55
CA ILE A 193 14.16 3.61 -1.59
C ILE A 193 14.55 5.01 -1.10
N GLU A 194 15.25 5.77 -1.94
CA GLU A 194 15.61 7.15 -1.65
C GLU A 194 14.77 8.12 -2.48
N ARG A 195 14.13 9.09 -1.80
CA ARG A 195 13.29 10.08 -2.47
C ARG A 195 13.10 11.33 -1.62
N SER A 196 13.13 12.50 -2.25
CA SER A 196 12.65 13.75 -1.65
C SER A 196 11.29 14.11 -2.22
N MET A 197 10.34 14.42 -1.36
CA MET A 197 8.97 14.79 -1.72
C MET A 197 8.62 16.10 -1.05
N HIS A 198 8.06 17.04 -1.80
CA HIS A 198 7.90 18.41 -1.39
C HIS A 198 6.44 18.85 -1.44
N VAL A 199 6.00 19.54 -0.38
CA VAL A 199 4.65 20.12 -0.29
C VAL A 199 4.76 21.56 0.17
N ALA A 200 4.07 22.46 -0.52
CA ALA A 200 3.88 23.86 -0.09
C ALA A 200 2.39 24.12 0.19
N VAL A 201 2.12 25.02 1.14
CA VAL A 201 0.76 25.46 1.45
C VAL A 201 0.58 26.88 0.94
N ASP A 202 -0.21 27.03 -0.12
CA ASP A 202 -0.63 28.31 -0.70
C ASP A 202 -2.16 28.28 -0.85
N GLY A 203 -2.85 28.75 0.18
CA GLY A 203 -4.29 28.57 0.36
C GLY A 203 -4.70 27.12 0.59
N ARG A 204 -3.98 26.16 -0.01
CA ARG A 204 -4.10 24.72 0.22
C ARG A 204 -2.78 24.00 0.01
N ALA A 205 -2.60 22.87 0.68
CA ALA A 205 -1.41 22.04 0.47
C ALA A 205 -1.39 21.44 -0.95
N GLY A 206 -0.25 21.50 -1.62
CA GLY A 206 -0.01 21.00 -2.96
C GLY A 206 1.40 20.44 -3.10
N LEU A 207 1.58 19.42 -3.95
CA LEU A 207 2.90 18.93 -4.35
C LEU A 207 3.62 20.02 -5.16
N VAL A 208 4.92 20.17 -4.92
CA VAL A 208 5.82 21.02 -5.70
C VAL A 208 7.07 20.24 -6.08
N ASP A 209 7.73 20.59 -7.19
CA ASP A 209 8.85 19.82 -7.72
C ASP A 209 10.11 19.94 -6.85
N ALA A 210 10.33 21.09 -6.22
CA ALA A 210 11.50 21.36 -5.37
C ALA A 210 11.22 22.48 -4.36
N LEU A 211 11.95 22.45 -3.25
CA LEU A 211 12.04 23.53 -2.25
C LEU A 211 13.51 23.80 -1.95
N GLU A 212 13.98 25.03 -2.09
CA GLU A 212 15.37 25.40 -1.76
C GLU A 212 15.60 25.48 -0.24
N ALA A 213 14.61 25.95 0.50
CA ALA A 213 14.66 26.12 1.94
C ALA A 213 13.28 25.80 2.55
N PRO A 214 12.95 24.51 2.76
CA PRO A 214 11.70 24.13 3.40
C PRO A 214 11.68 24.58 4.87
N ASP A 215 10.51 25.01 5.36
CA ASP A 215 10.35 25.36 6.78
C ASP A 215 10.55 24.15 7.68
N VAL A 216 10.16 22.97 7.19
CA VAL A 216 10.28 21.67 7.87
C VAL A 216 10.87 20.64 6.92
N THR A 217 11.78 19.82 7.42
CA THR A 217 12.18 18.56 6.77
C THR A 217 11.94 17.40 7.74
N VAL A 218 11.15 16.41 7.32
CA VAL A 218 10.95 15.14 8.05
C VAL A 218 11.71 14.03 7.33
N SER A 219 12.47 13.23 8.08
CA SER A 219 13.33 12.17 7.54
C SER A 219 13.02 10.83 8.18
N ALA A 220 12.86 9.79 7.37
CA ALA A 220 12.71 8.40 7.79
C ALA A 220 13.20 7.46 6.66
N ASP A 221 13.45 6.18 6.97
CA ASP A 221 13.59 5.19 5.91
C ASP A 221 12.25 4.94 5.21
N SER A 222 12.29 4.44 3.95
CA SER A 222 11.10 4.30 3.10
C SER A 222 10.04 3.39 3.69
N THR A 223 10.45 2.29 4.33
CA THR A 223 9.51 1.34 4.92
C THR A 223 8.81 1.93 6.15
N THR A 224 9.57 2.55 7.06
CA THR A 224 9.02 3.27 8.22
C THR A 224 8.08 4.40 7.77
N PHE A 225 8.47 5.18 6.76
CA PHE A 225 7.65 6.26 6.22
C PHE A 225 6.30 5.76 5.70
N ILE A 226 6.29 4.70 4.87
CA ILE A 226 5.05 4.12 4.34
C ILE A 226 4.19 3.54 5.46
N LEU A 227 4.78 2.82 6.41
CA LEU A 227 4.02 2.20 7.50
C LEU A 227 3.42 3.23 8.47
N LEU A 228 4.11 4.33 8.75
CA LEU A 228 3.54 5.48 9.48
C LEU A 228 2.36 6.08 8.71
N ALA A 229 2.53 6.34 7.40
CA ALA A 229 1.48 6.89 6.56
C ALA A 229 0.25 5.96 6.47
N CYS A 230 0.45 4.65 6.57
CA CYS A 230 -0.62 3.65 6.63
C CYS A 230 -1.14 3.38 8.06
N GLY A 231 -0.61 4.05 9.09
CA GLY A 231 -1.03 3.88 10.49
C GLY A 231 -0.73 2.50 11.06
N ARG A 232 0.33 1.82 10.59
CA ARG A 232 0.71 0.46 10.98
C ARG A 232 1.63 0.39 12.18
N ILE A 233 2.35 1.46 12.47
CA ILE A 233 3.31 1.57 13.57
C ILE A 233 3.04 2.82 14.39
N ASP A 234 3.47 2.81 15.65
CA ASP A 234 3.27 3.91 16.59
C ASP A 234 4.29 5.03 16.35
N PRO A 235 3.86 6.24 15.94
CA PRO A 235 4.77 7.33 15.69
C PRO A 235 5.57 7.77 16.94
N GLU A 236 5.03 7.62 18.15
CA GLU A 236 5.78 7.94 19.38
C GLU A 236 6.92 6.96 19.60
N ALA A 237 6.72 5.69 19.32
CA ALA A 237 7.77 4.68 19.38
C ALA A 237 8.88 4.97 18.36
N GLU A 238 8.51 5.35 17.13
CA GLU A 238 9.46 5.66 16.06
C GLU A 238 10.25 6.96 16.35
N VAL A 239 9.60 7.98 16.91
CA VAL A 239 10.28 9.19 17.38
C VAL A 239 11.26 8.88 18.52
N ALA A 240 10.86 8.09 19.49
CA ALA A 240 11.72 7.70 20.61
C ALA A 240 12.91 6.85 20.17
N ALA A 241 12.75 6.02 19.14
CA ALA A 241 13.81 5.21 18.53
C ALA A 241 14.72 6.01 17.59
N GLY A 242 14.32 7.22 17.17
CA GLY A 242 15.05 8.04 16.20
C GLY A 242 14.96 7.53 14.75
N THR A 243 14.01 6.64 14.45
CA THR A 243 13.76 6.11 13.10
C THR A 243 12.98 7.10 12.22
N ILE A 244 12.31 8.07 12.85
CA ILE A 244 11.83 9.29 12.22
C ILE A 244 12.40 10.50 12.96
N SER A 245 12.83 11.50 12.20
CA SER A 245 13.45 12.71 12.72
C SER A 245 13.03 13.93 11.89
N TRP A 246 13.36 15.15 12.38
CA TRP A 246 13.05 16.36 11.66
C TRP A 246 14.12 17.42 11.88
N SER A 247 14.09 18.44 11.01
CA SER A 247 14.87 19.66 11.11
C SER A 247 14.04 20.85 10.61
N GLY A 248 14.50 22.07 10.86
CA GLY A 248 13.76 23.31 10.61
C GLY A 248 12.91 23.69 11.81
N ASP A 249 11.64 24.03 11.58
CA ASP A 249 10.70 24.36 12.66
C ASP A 249 10.43 23.12 13.54
N ASP A 250 10.81 23.20 14.81
CA ASP A 250 10.76 22.05 15.75
C ASP A 250 9.32 21.67 16.12
N GLU A 251 8.44 22.67 16.27
CA GLU A 251 7.04 22.40 16.63
C GLU A 251 6.32 21.68 15.48
N TRP A 252 6.42 22.22 14.27
CA TRP A 252 5.76 21.63 13.09
C TRP A 252 6.43 20.35 12.62
N GLY A 253 7.74 20.22 12.78
CA GLY A 253 8.46 18.99 12.48
C GLY A 253 8.04 17.85 13.38
N GLY A 254 7.99 18.06 14.69
CA GLY A 254 7.51 17.09 15.66
C GLY A 254 6.03 16.77 15.50
N HIS A 255 5.21 17.76 15.12
CA HIS A 255 3.79 17.54 14.82
C HIS A 255 3.61 16.72 13.52
N ALA A 256 4.36 17.01 12.47
CA ALA A 256 4.32 16.31 11.21
C ALA A 256 4.73 14.84 11.35
N ALA A 257 5.81 14.55 12.08
CA ALA A 257 6.28 13.18 12.34
C ALA A 257 5.19 12.30 13.02
N ARG A 258 4.37 12.90 13.89
CA ARG A 258 3.31 12.21 14.64
C ARG A 258 1.98 12.08 13.90
N ASN A 259 1.76 12.91 12.89
CA ASN A 259 0.50 12.98 12.14
C ASN A 259 0.66 12.56 10.67
N LEU A 260 1.76 11.92 10.33
CA LEU A 260 2.01 11.32 9.01
C LEU A 260 1.08 10.10 8.82
N ARG A 261 -0.17 10.37 8.42
CA ARG A 261 -1.17 9.29 8.25
C ARG A 261 -2.27 9.68 7.29
N PHE A 262 -2.64 8.80 6.34
CA PHE A 262 -3.79 8.99 5.43
C PHE A 262 -4.78 7.83 5.44
N THR A 263 -4.35 6.63 5.79
CA THR A 263 -5.22 5.44 5.89
C THR A 263 -5.17 4.82 7.28
N MET A 264 -6.05 3.88 7.54
CA MET A 264 -6.15 3.15 8.81
C MET A 264 -5.70 1.71 8.64
#